data_ea1d667110dba398cffba01226a66255
#
_entry.id   ea1d667110dba398cffba01226a66255
#
_cell.length_a   1.000
_cell.length_b   1.000
_cell.length_c   1.000
_cell.angle_alpha   90.00
_cell.angle_beta   90.00
_cell.angle_gamma   90.00
#
_symmetry.space_group_name_H-M   'P 1'
#
loop_
_entity.id
_entity.type
_entity.pdbx_description
1 polymer ?
#
loop_
_entity_poly.entity_id
_entity_poly.type
_entity_poly.pdbx_seq_one_letter_code
_entity_poly.pdbx_strand_id
1 'polypeptide(L)'
;MNDYEGQADMSEPFFVLGKKTPIPCGGCKMICPVQAINYRNKAIGKIRKGMSGSVQVISGMLDVGEMTGTPLIKEMISEIRDKKTDVIIDCPPGSACIVMDSIKEADYCVLVAEPTVFGRHNLEMVYELVNIMGKRFGIVLNKHIIGDDPSEKFCLERNIEILARIPFDLKIGQINSDGKIIASISDEYKKIFADIMTKIRGR
;
A
#
# COMPACT_ATOMS: atom_id res chain seq x y z
N MET A 1 -15.13 -21.19 -3.53
CA MET A 1 -14.65 -19.87 -3.08
C MET A 1 -15.43 -19.53 -1.81
N ASN A 2 -14.86 -19.77 -0.64
CA ASN A 2 -15.53 -19.35 0.59
C ASN A 2 -15.10 -17.91 0.86
N ASP A 3 -15.92 -16.97 0.40
CA ASP A 3 -15.74 -15.55 0.71
C ASP A 3 -16.19 -15.33 2.16
N TYR A 4 -15.22 -15.14 3.04
CA TYR A 4 -15.51 -14.69 4.39
C TYR A 4 -15.67 -13.16 4.34
N GLU A 5 -16.91 -12.68 4.36
CA GLU A 5 -17.19 -11.26 4.53
C GLU A 5 -17.24 -10.95 6.04
N GLY A 6 -16.12 -10.49 6.60
CA GLY A 6 -16.10 -9.88 7.93
C GLY A 6 -16.33 -8.38 7.80
N GLN A 7 -17.25 -7.81 8.54
CA GLN A 7 -17.29 -6.36 8.73
C GLN A 7 -16.12 -5.97 9.62
N ALA A 8 -15.32 -5.00 9.20
CA ALA A 8 -14.37 -4.37 10.09
C ALA A 8 -15.18 -3.55 11.12
N ASP A 9 -15.42 -4.14 12.28
CA ASP A 9 -16.04 -3.43 13.40
C ASP A 9 -14.96 -2.55 14.05
N MET A 10 -15.03 -1.26 13.73
CA MET A 10 -14.09 -0.26 14.21
C MET A 10 -14.59 0.31 15.51
N SER A 11 -14.05 -0.19 16.61
CA SER A 11 -14.38 0.23 17.98
C SER A 11 -13.89 1.62 18.37
N GLU A 12 -13.39 2.44 17.44
CA GLU A 12 -13.03 3.82 17.74
C GLU A 12 -14.26 4.72 17.79
N PRO A 13 -14.39 5.56 18.84
CA PRO A 13 -15.56 6.40 19.03
C PRO A 13 -15.64 7.47 17.93
N PHE A 14 -16.76 7.50 17.23
CA PHE A 14 -17.06 8.45 16.18
C PHE A 14 -18.11 9.46 16.66
N PHE A 15 -17.80 10.75 16.50
CA PHE A 15 -18.74 11.81 16.87
C PHE A 15 -19.34 12.44 15.59
N VAL A 16 -20.67 12.47 15.51
CA VAL A 16 -21.39 13.10 14.40
C VAL A 16 -21.99 14.40 14.87
N LEU A 17 -21.36 15.54 14.54
CA LEU A 17 -21.92 16.88 14.63
C LEU A 17 -22.26 17.38 13.24
N GLY A 18 -23.51 17.31 12.86
CA GLY A 18 -23.98 17.85 11.59
C GLY A 18 -23.43 17.13 10.34
N LYS A 19 -23.37 17.81 9.21
CA LYS A 19 -22.96 17.27 7.90
C LYS A 19 -21.44 17.09 7.69
N LYS A 20 -20.61 17.41 8.70
CA LYS A 20 -19.15 17.23 8.66
C LYS A 20 -18.72 16.33 9.79
N THR A 21 -18.15 15.18 9.47
CA THR A 21 -17.58 14.25 10.47
C THR A 21 -16.27 14.82 11.02
N PRO A 22 -16.17 15.08 12.32
CA PRO A 22 -14.93 15.53 12.94
C PRO A 22 -13.89 14.41 13.00
N ILE A 23 -12.62 14.79 13.13
CA ILE A 23 -11.53 13.84 13.38
C ILE A 23 -11.81 13.09 14.69
N PRO A 24 -11.74 11.75 14.72
CA PRO A 24 -12.09 10.94 15.90
C PRO A 24 -10.98 10.99 16.98
N CYS A 25 -10.66 12.16 17.49
CA CYS A 25 -9.61 12.34 18.50
C CYS A 25 -10.10 12.23 19.95
N GLY A 26 -11.40 12.12 20.17
CA GLY A 26 -11.98 12.05 21.53
C GLY A 26 -12.01 13.37 22.31
N GLY A 27 -11.32 14.42 21.85
CA GLY A 27 -11.17 15.68 22.58
C GLY A 27 -12.49 16.33 22.98
N CYS A 28 -13.47 16.35 22.07
CA CYS A 28 -14.78 16.95 22.37
C CYS A 28 -15.50 16.30 23.57
N LYS A 29 -15.36 14.98 23.74
CA LYS A 29 -15.92 14.28 24.90
C LYS A 29 -15.19 14.66 26.17
N MET A 30 -13.87 14.79 26.13
CA MET A 30 -13.05 15.11 27.31
C MET A 30 -13.35 16.49 27.86
N ILE A 31 -13.61 17.48 26.99
CA ILE A 31 -13.85 18.87 27.38
C ILE A 31 -15.34 19.23 27.53
N CYS A 32 -16.25 18.30 27.29
CA CYS A 32 -17.69 18.57 27.40
C CYS A 32 -18.10 18.69 28.89
N PRO A 33 -18.46 19.88 29.39
CA PRO A 33 -18.70 20.09 30.83
C PRO A 33 -19.96 19.39 31.32
N VAL A 34 -20.91 19.12 30.44
CA VAL A 34 -22.17 18.45 30.73
C VAL A 34 -22.20 16.98 30.29
N GLN A 35 -21.09 16.42 29.89
CA GLN A 35 -20.93 15.03 29.45
C GLN A 35 -22.01 14.55 28.44
N ALA A 36 -22.54 15.46 27.60
CA ALA A 36 -23.61 15.17 26.66
C ALA A 36 -23.13 14.44 25.37
N ILE A 37 -21.81 14.26 25.22
CA ILE A 37 -21.21 13.67 24.00
C ILE A 37 -21.01 12.18 24.20
N ASN A 38 -21.73 11.37 23.43
CA ASN A 38 -21.58 9.94 23.37
C ASN A 38 -21.05 9.52 21.99
N TYR A 39 -20.14 8.56 21.99
CA TYR A 39 -19.61 7.95 20.78
C TYR A 39 -20.35 6.67 20.47
N ARG A 40 -20.47 6.38 19.18
CA ARG A 40 -21.00 5.11 18.67
C ARG A 40 -20.01 4.52 17.69
N ASN A 41 -19.89 3.22 17.69
CA ASN A 41 -19.15 2.50 16.67
C ASN A 41 -19.86 2.66 15.32
N LYS A 42 -19.07 2.83 14.27
CA LYS A 42 -19.54 2.94 12.90
C LYS A 42 -18.68 2.02 12.02
N ALA A 43 -19.33 1.13 11.28
CA ALA A 43 -18.63 0.40 10.22
C ALA A 43 -18.23 1.42 9.13
N ILE A 44 -16.98 1.37 8.71
CA ILE A 44 -16.40 2.26 7.70
C ILE A 44 -15.99 1.52 6.43
N GLY A 45 -16.10 0.19 6.42
CA GLY A 45 -15.70 -0.64 5.29
C GLY A 45 -15.83 -2.12 5.58
N LYS A 46 -15.32 -2.92 4.65
CA LYS A 46 -15.34 -4.39 4.72
C LYS A 46 -13.96 -4.94 4.46
N ILE A 47 -13.57 -5.99 5.19
CA ILE A 47 -12.39 -6.80 4.91
C ILE A 47 -12.84 -8.11 4.27
N ARG A 48 -12.22 -8.45 3.15
CA ARG A 48 -12.45 -9.72 2.44
C ARG A 48 -11.20 -10.57 2.51
N LYS A 49 -11.37 -11.87 2.72
CA LYS A 49 -10.29 -12.86 2.74
C LYS A 49 -10.60 -13.95 1.74
N GLY A 50 -9.61 -14.36 0.99
CA GLY A 50 -9.73 -15.41 -0.01
C GLY A 50 -8.42 -16.13 -0.25
N MET A 51 -8.46 -17.18 -1.06
CA MET A 51 -7.29 -17.93 -1.50
C MET A 51 -7.18 -17.88 -3.01
N SER A 52 -5.96 -17.66 -3.51
CA SER A 52 -5.61 -17.82 -4.93
C SER A 52 -4.47 -18.82 -5.02
N GLY A 53 -4.78 -20.07 -5.29
CA GLY A 53 -3.81 -21.17 -5.17
C GLY A 53 -3.30 -21.28 -3.73
N SER A 54 -1.98 -21.17 -3.54
CA SER A 54 -1.33 -21.19 -2.22
C SER A 54 -1.24 -19.81 -1.55
N VAL A 55 -1.68 -18.74 -2.22
CA VAL A 55 -1.58 -17.36 -1.73
C VAL A 55 -2.85 -16.96 -1.02
N GLN A 56 -2.75 -16.56 0.25
CA GLN A 56 -3.85 -15.92 0.95
C GLN A 56 -3.93 -14.45 0.54
N VAL A 57 -5.11 -14.00 0.14
CA VAL A 57 -5.37 -12.60 -0.23
C VAL A 57 -6.29 -11.98 0.83
N ILE A 58 -5.89 -10.82 1.35
CA ILE A 58 -6.70 -10.01 2.27
C ILE A 58 -6.86 -8.64 1.60
N SER A 59 -8.09 -8.19 1.43
CA SER A 59 -8.39 -6.89 0.83
C SER A 59 -9.35 -6.09 1.68
N GLY A 60 -9.12 -4.78 1.80
CA GLY A 60 -10.01 -3.84 2.47
C GLY A 60 -10.73 -2.95 1.46
N MET A 61 -12.03 -2.79 1.65
CA MET A 61 -12.85 -1.87 0.86
C MET A 61 -13.45 -0.82 1.79
N LEU A 62 -13.05 0.42 1.59
CA LEU A 62 -13.59 1.55 2.33
C LEU A 62 -14.97 1.93 1.75
N ASP A 63 -15.92 2.26 2.61
CA ASP A 63 -17.24 2.72 2.19
C ASP A 63 -17.16 4.11 1.57
N VAL A 64 -18.02 4.37 0.60
CA VAL A 64 -18.05 5.66 -0.09
C VAL A 64 -18.41 6.79 0.88
N GLY A 65 -17.60 7.85 0.86
CA GLY A 65 -17.77 9.00 1.75
C GLY A 65 -17.02 8.94 3.07
N GLU A 66 -16.32 7.85 3.36
CA GLU A 66 -15.43 7.75 4.51
C GLU A 66 -14.13 8.54 4.28
N MET A 67 -13.65 9.22 5.32
CA MET A 67 -12.51 10.15 5.22
C MET A 67 -11.15 9.46 5.21
N THR A 68 -11.02 8.30 5.82
CA THR A 68 -9.74 7.62 6.00
C THR A 68 -9.88 6.11 6.06
N GLY A 69 -8.96 5.41 5.39
CA GLY A 69 -8.83 3.95 5.45
C GLY A 69 -7.85 3.44 6.52
N THR A 70 -7.24 4.35 7.30
CA THR A 70 -6.24 4.00 8.32
C THR A 70 -6.70 2.90 9.27
N PRO A 71 -7.92 2.94 9.85
CA PRO A 71 -8.35 1.87 10.74
C PRO A 71 -8.48 0.52 10.02
N LEU A 72 -8.95 0.54 8.76
CA LEU A 72 -9.09 -0.67 7.95
C LEU A 72 -7.72 -1.32 7.68
N ILE A 73 -6.70 -0.50 7.39
CA ILE A 73 -5.32 -0.96 7.19
C ILE A 73 -4.76 -1.57 8.48
N LYS A 74 -4.95 -0.91 9.62
CA LYS A 74 -4.51 -1.44 10.92
C LYS A 74 -5.11 -2.80 11.21
N GLU A 75 -6.39 -2.99 10.93
CA GLU A 75 -7.07 -4.28 11.08
C GLU A 75 -6.47 -5.33 10.14
N MET A 76 -6.29 -5.03 8.85
CA MET A 76 -5.66 -5.95 7.90
C MET A 76 -4.23 -6.32 8.32
N ILE A 77 -3.44 -5.36 8.82
CA ILE A 77 -2.07 -5.63 9.29
C ILE A 77 -2.09 -6.50 10.54
N SER A 78 -3.05 -6.31 11.45
CA SER A 78 -3.16 -7.15 12.65
C SER A 78 -3.37 -8.62 12.33
N GLU A 79 -4.03 -8.93 11.21
CA GLU A 79 -4.29 -10.28 10.72
C GLU A 79 -3.04 -11.03 10.21
N ILE A 80 -2.00 -10.29 9.87
CA ILE A 80 -0.78 -10.86 9.27
C ILE A 80 0.43 -10.79 10.21
N ARG A 81 0.36 -10.04 11.31
CA ARG A 81 1.48 -9.72 12.20
C ARG A 81 2.24 -10.95 12.71
N ASP A 82 1.52 -12.02 13.08
CA ASP A 82 2.12 -13.23 13.68
C ASP A 82 2.40 -14.34 12.64
N LYS A 83 2.27 -14.04 11.35
CA LYS A 83 2.50 -15.04 10.30
C LYS A 83 3.98 -15.17 9.97
N LYS A 84 4.51 -16.37 10.06
CA LYS A 84 5.89 -16.73 9.69
C LYS A 84 6.02 -16.99 8.17
N THR A 85 5.38 -16.18 7.35
CA THR A 85 5.37 -16.31 5.89
C THR A 85 5.69 -14.96 5.27
N ASP A 86 6.17 -14.97 4.03
CA ASP A 86 6.32 -13.72 3.28
C ASP A 86 4.96 -13.04 3.11
N VAL A 87 4.92 -11.75 3.36
CA VAL A 87 3.74 -10.90 3.20
C VAL A 87 4.07 -9.78 2.24
N ILE A 88 3.22 -9.58 1.25
CA ILE A 88 3.30 -8.46 0.32
C ILE A 88 2.13 -7.53 0.61
N ILE A 89 2.43 -6.27 0.91
CA ILE A 89 1.43 -5.23 1.18
C ILE A 89 1.38 -4.32 -0.05
N ASP A 90 0.25 -4.33 -0.75
CA ASP A 90 -0.04 -3.36 -1.81
C ASP A 90 -0.53 -2.06 -1.17
N CYS A 91 0.30 -1.03 -1.23
CA CYS A 91 0.05 0.24 -0.58
C CYS A 91 -0.70 1.21 -1.50
N PRO A 92 -1.56 2.09 -0.96
CA PRO A 92 -2.11 3.19 -1.74
C PRO A 92 -1.00 4.11 -2.24
N PRO A 93 -1.21 4.85 -3.34
CA PRO A 93 -0.22 5.77 -3.88
C PRO A 93 0.03 6.99 -2.97
N GLY A 94 1.21 7.59 -3.13
CA GLY A 94 1.60 8.84 -2.45
C GLY A 94 2.38 8.64 -1.16
N SER A 95 2.44 9.69 -0.34
CA SER A 95 3.23 9.75 0.92
C SER A 95 2.40 10.15 2.14
N ALA A 96 1.06 10.02 2.07
CA ALA A 96 0.15 10.40 3.14
C ALA A 96 0.15 9.41 4.32
N CYS A 97 -0.52 9.79 5.42
CA CYS A 97 -0.61 8.98 6.64
C CYS A 97 -1.03 7.52 6.39
N ILE A 98 -1.90 7.29 5.41
CA ILE A 98 -2.36 5.94 5.04
C ILE A 98 -1.21 5.06 4.53
N VAL A 99 -0.25 5.63 3.78
CA VAL A 99 0.97 4.93 3.34
C VAL A 99 1.89 4.66 4.53
N MET A 100 2.07 5.64 5.41
CA MET A 100 2.87 5.48 6.64
C MET A 100 2.36 4.31 7.48
N ASP A 101 1.05 4.23 7.70
CA ASP A 101 0.44 3.13 8.46
C ASP A 101 0.61 1.77 7.74
N SER A 102 0.57 1.74 6.41
CA SER A 102 0.77 0.52 5.62
C SER A 102 2.20 -0.03 5.71
N ILE A 103 3.22 0.86 5.71
CA ILE A 103 4.63 0.44 5.70
C ILE A 103 5.27 0.37 7.08
N LYS A 104 4.56 0.78 8.14
CA LYS A 104 5.11 0.88 9.49
C LYS A 104 5.76 -0.42 9.98
N GLU A 105 5.16 -1.55 9.70
CA GLU A 105 5.63 -2.88 10.12
C GLU A 105 6.34 -3.64 8.98
N ALA A 106 6.50 -3.03 7.80
CA ALA A 106 7.21 -3.66 6.70
C ALA A 106 8.73 -3.73 6.98
N ASP A 107 9.35 -4.85 6.64
CA ASP A 107 10.82 -5.05 6.75
C ASP A 107 11.56 -4.42 5.59
N TYR A 108 10.90 -4.30 4.45
CA TYR A 108 11.46 -3.76 3.22
C TYR A 108 10.39 -3.08 2.37
N CYS A 109 10.72 -1.94 1.76
CA CYS A 109 9.84 -1.19 0.88
C CYS A 109 10.33 -1.27 -0.57
N VAL A 110 9.46 -1.66 -1.49
CA VAL A 110 9.72 -1.58 -2.93
C VAL A 110 9.06 -0.32 -3.47
N LEU A 111 9.85 0.66 -3.87
CA LEU A 111 9.35 1.90 -4.46
C LEU A 111 9.24 1.70 -5.98
N VAL A 112 8.04 1.91 -6.52
CA VAL A 112 7.79 1.75 -7.97
C VAL A 112 7.64 3.12 -8.62
N ALA A 113 8.44 3.39 -9.64
CA ALA A 113 8.43 4.66 -10.35
C ALA A 113 8.27 4.47 -11.86
N GLU A 114 7.62 5.44 -12.51
CA GLU A 114 7.49 5.52 -13.97
C GLU A 114 8.48 6.55 -14.55
N PRO A 115 8.88 6.45 -15.84
CA PRO A 115 9.88 7.29 -16.50
C PRO A 115 9.30 8.65 -16.91
N THR A 116 8.67 9.35 -15.97
CA THR A 116 8.06 10.66 -16.19
C THR A 116 8.53 11.67 -15.14
N VAL A 117 8.46 12.96 -15.44
CA VAL A 117 8.73 14.03 -14.47
C VAL A 117 7.84 13.90 -13.24
N PHE A 118 6.56 13.56 -13.44
CA PHE A 118 5.61 13.34 -12.35
C PHE A 118 5.95 12.08 -11.55
N GLY A 119 6.34 10.99 -12.24
CA GLY A 119 6.81 9.75 -11.60
C GLY A 119 8.05 9.99 -10.73
N ARG A 120 9.01 10.78 -11.21
CA ARG A 120 10.18 11.20 -10.43
C ARG A 120 9.78 12.00 -9.19
N HIS A 121 8.88 12.98 -9.32
CA HIS A 121 8.43 13.78 -8.17
C HIS A 121 7.77 12.92 -7.09
N ASN A 122 6.88 12.01 -7.49
CA ASN A 122 6.26 11.06 -6.57
C ASN A 122 7.29 10.13 -5.92
N LEU A 123 8.26 9.63 -6.69
CA LEU A 123 9.35 8.83 -6.16
C LEU A 123 10.14 9.57 -5.09
N GLU A 124 10.48 10.84 -5.32
CA GLU A 124 11.21 11.69 -4.38
C GLU A 124 10.46 11.83 -3.04
N MET A 125 9.16 12.10 -3.08
CA MET A 125 8.32 12.19 -1.87
C MET A 125 8.29 10.87 -1.07
N VAL A 126 8.13 9.74 -1.76
CA VAL A 126 8.09 8.43 -1.08
C VAL A 126 9.48 8.01 -0.59
N TYR A 127 10.53 8.35 -1.33
CA TYR A 127 11.93 8.17 -0.91
C TYR A 127 12.23 8.91 0.40
N GLU A 128 11.81 10.17 0.52
CA GLU A 128 11.96 10.91 1.77
C GLU A 128 11.18 10.26 2.91
N LEU A 129 9.96 9.82 2.65
CA LEU A 129 9.14 9.14 3.65
C LEU A 129 9.81 7.87 4.19
N VAL A 130 10.28 6.97 3.33
CA VAL A 130 10.91 5.72 3.78
C VAL A 130 12.22 5.96 4.54
N ASN A 131 12.99 7.01 4.17
CA ASN A 131 14.18 7.44 4.91
C ASN A 131 13.82 7.96 6.30
N ILE A 132 12.83 8.84 6.42
CA ILE A 132 12.34 9.36 7.71
C ILE A 132 11.88 8.22 8.62
N MET A 133 11.24 7.20 8.04
CA MET A 133 10.78 6.02 8.78
C MET A 133 11.87 4.98 9.04
N GLY A 134 13.10 5.19 8.55
CA GLY A 134 14.22 4.26 8.71
C GLY A 134 14.01 2.91 8.03
N LYS A 135 13.24 2.85 6.94
CA LYS A 135 12.94 1.62 6.22
C LYS A 135 14.04 1.27 5.23
N ARG A 136 14.36 -0.03 5.11
CA ARG A 136 15.15 -0.53 3.99
C ARG A 136 14.30 -0.50 2.72
N PHE A 137 14.88 -0.12 1.61
CA PHE A 137 14.12 -0.01 0.36
C PHE A 137 15.01 -0.22 -0.87
N GLY A 138 14.36 -0.44 -2.00
CA GLY A 138 14.95 -0.41 -3.33
C GLY A 138 13.90 0.00 -4.36
N ILE A 139 14.33 0.37 -5.56
CA ILE A 139 13.46 0.94 -6.57
C ILE A 139 13.25 -0.04 -7.72
N VAL A 140 12.02 -0.14 -8.20
CA VAL A 140 11.66 -0.78 -9.47
C VAL A 140 11.23 0.33 -10.43
N LEU A 141 11.95 0.46 -11.56
CA LEU A 141 11.55 1.34 -12.64
C LEU A 141 10.55 0.59 -13.52
N ASN A 142 9.29 0.99 -13.45
CA ASN A 142 8.21 0.41 -14.23
C ASN A 142 7.98 1.21 -15.51
N LYS A 143 7.59 0.55 -16.59
CA LYS A 143 7.46 1.16 -17.92
C LYS A 143 8.75 1.84 -18.38
N HIS A 144 9.90 1.28 -17.98
CA HIS A 144 11.20 1.85 -18.28
C HIS A 144 11.40 2.01 -19.80
N ILE A 145 11.94 3.18 -20.18
CA ILE A 145 12.28 3.54 -21.54
C ILE A 145 13.78 3.82 -21.58
N ILE A 146 14.50 3.20 -22.50
CA ILE A 146 15.93 3.44 -22.68
C ILE A 146 16.15 4.89 -23.12
N GLY A 147 16.97 5.63 -22.38
CA GLY A 147 17.34 7.01 -22.72
C GLY A 147 17.05 8.00 -21.60
N ASP A 148 16.11 8.93 -21.81
CA ASP A 148 15.82 9.98 -20.84
C ASP A 148 14.75 9.58 -19.83
N ASP A 149 15.17 8.86 -18.78
CA ASP A 149 14.31 8.47 -17.64
C ASP A 149 14.65 9.34 -16.41
N PRO A 150 13.77 10.31 -16.06
CA PRO A 150 13.99 11.18 -14.90
C PRO A 150 14.05 10.44 -13.58
N SER A 151 13.33 9.31 -13.44
CA SER A 151 13.32 8.49 -12.23
C SER A 151 14.62 7.70 -12.10
N GLU A 152 15.16 7.18 -13.22
CA GLU A 152 16.47 6.52 -13.22
C GLU A 152 17.59 7.49 -12.89
N LYS A 153 17.59 8.70 -13.48
CA LYS A 153 18.56 9.75 -13.16
C LYS A 153 18.57 10.07 -11.67
N PHE A 154 17.39 10.23 -11.07
CA PHE A 154 17.25 10.44 -9.63
C PHE A 154 17.89 9.33 -8.80
N CYS A 155 17.71 8.06 -9.20
CA CYS A 155 18.34 6.93 -8.51
C CYS A 155 19.86 6.96 -8.61
N LEU A 156 20.39 7.21 -9.81
CA LEU A 156 21.84 7.24 -10.07
C LEU A 156 22.53 8.40 -9.32
N GLU A 157 21.96 9.59 -9.35
CA GLU A 157 22.48 10.78 -8.66
C GLU A 157 22.60 10.57 -7.14
N ARG A 158 21.72 9.75 -6.55
CA ARG A 158 21.70 9.48 -5.11
C ARG A 158 22.28 8.11 -4.73
N ASN A 159 22.85 7.40 -5.68
CA ASN A 159 23.35 6.04 -5.50
C ASN A 159 22.32 5.10 -4.86
N ILE A 160 21.06 5.22 -5.30
CA ILE A 160 19.96 4.39 -4.81
C ILE A 160 19.90 3.11 -5.65
N GLU A 161 19.69 1.98 -4.98
CA GLU A 161 19.61 0.70 -5.65
C GLU A 161 18.37 0.54 -6.53
N ILE A 162 18.60 0.16 -7.78
CA ILE A 162 17.56 -0.24 -8.71
C ILE A 162 17.48 -1.77 -8.71
N LEU A 163 16.38 -2.29 -8.16
CA LEU A 163 16.10 -3.73 -8.07
C LEU A 163 15.85 -4.32 -9.45
N ALA A 164 15.04 -3.63 -10.26
CA ALA A 164 14.72 -4.05 -11.62
C ALA A 164 14.28 -2.88 -12.50
N ARG A 165 14.38 -3.10 -13.81
CA ARG A 165 13.80 -2.27 -14.87
C ARG A 165 12.80 -3.11 -15.63
N ILE A 166 11.51 -2.77 -15.53
CA ILE A 166 10.44 -3.43 -16.26
C ILE A 166 10.17 -2.58 -17.51
N PRO A 167 10.42 -3.08 -18.72
CA PRO A 167 10.29 -2.29 -19.94
C PRO A 167 8.84 -1.90 -20.20
N PHE A 168 8.65 -0.79 -20.93
CA PHE A 168 7.34 -0.44 -21.46
C PHE A 168 6.95 -1.46 -22.55
N ASP A 169 5.89 -2.22 -22.30
CA ASP A 169 5.33 -3.20 -23.22
C ASP A 169 3.81 -3.14 -23.19
N LEU A 170 3.22 -2.83 -24.35
CA LEU A 170 1.75 -2.78 -24.51
C LEU A 170 1.07 -4.12 -24.22
N LYS A 171 1.78 -5.24 -24.48
CA LYS A 171 1.26 -6.59 -24.19
C LYS A 171 1.02 -6.81 -22.70
N ILE A 172 1.87 -6.25 -21.82
CA ILE A 172 1.67 -6.31 -20.38
C ILE A 172 0.35 -5.61 -20.02
N GLY A 173 0.13 -4.42 -20.57
CA GLY A 173 -1.10 -3.67 -20.36
C GLY A 173 -2.34 -4.47 -20.76
N GLN A 174 -2.31 -5.12 -21.91
CA GLN A 174 -3.41 -5.95 -22.41
C GLN A 174 -3.65 -7.18 -21.52
N ILE A 175 -2.59 -7.92 -21.16
CA ILE A 175 -2.67 -9.09 -20.28
C ILE A 175 -3.27 -8.70 -18.93
N ASN A 176 -2.84 -7.57 -18.37
CA ASN A 176 -3.37 -7.06 -17.11
C ASN A 176 -4.85 -6.64 -17.23
N SER A 177 -5.24 -6.02 -18.35
CA SER A 177 -6.64 -5.66 -18.62
C SER A 177 -7.55 -6.90 -18.72
N ASP A 178 -7.01 -8.02 -19.20
CA ASP A 178 -7.68 -9.32 -19.25
C ASP A 178 -7.77 -10.01 -17.86
N GLY A 179 -7.28 -9.36 -16.80
CA GLY A 179 -7.25 -9.94 -15.45
C GLY A 179 -6.24 -11.08 -15.27
N LYS A 180 -5.24 -11.17 -16.15
CA LYS A 180 -4.22 -12.22 -16.13
C LYS A 180 -2.94 -11.73 -15.48
N ILE A 181 -2.21 -12.64 -14.84
CA ILE A 181 -0.92 -12.36 -14.19
C ILE A 181 0.21 -12.63 -15.19
N ILE A 182 0.98 -11.59 -15.55
CA ILE A 182 2.06 -11.70 -16.55
C ILE A 182 3.11 -12.76 -16.16
N ALA A 183 3.47 -12.85 -14.88
CA ALA A 183 4.45 -13.82 -14.39
C ALA A 183 4.00 -15.29 -14.50
N SER A 184 2.69 -15.55 -14.69
CA SER A 184 2.17 -16.90 -14.95
C SER A 184 2.17 -17.26 -16.44
N ILE A 185 2.40 -16.28 -17.33
CA ILE A 185 2.30 -16.43 -18.79
C ILE A 185 3.68 -16.31 -19.45
N SER A 186 4.58 -15.52 -18.88
CA SER A 186 5.91 -15.23 -19.43
C SER A 186 7.01 -15.60 -18.45
N ASP A 187 7.91 -16.49 -18.87
CA ASP A 187 9.08 -16.89 -18.08
C ASP A 187 10.06 -15.72 -17.89
N GLU A 188 10.15 -14.78 -18.83
CA GLU A 188 10.97 -13.59 -18.74
C GLU A 188 10.52 -12.73 -17.53
N TYR A 189 9.25 -12.39 -17.47
CA TYR A 189 8.71 -11.59 -16.36
C TYR A 189 8.71 -12.36 -15.04
N LYS A 190 8.47 -13.66 -15.08
CA LYS A 190 8.60 -14.52 -13.89
C LYS A 190 10.02 -14.43 -13.30
N LYS A 191 11.04 -14.44 -14.17
CA LYS A 191 12.43 -14.31 -13.77
C LYS A 191 12.70 -12.93 -13.15
N ILE A 192 12.23 -11.85 -13.78
CA ILE A 192 12.40 -10.49 -13.24
C ILE A 192 11.86 -10.39 -11.80
N PHE A 193 10.64 -10.88 -11.56
CA PHE A 193 10.04 -10.84 -10.22
C PHE A 193 10.75 -11.76 -9.23
N ALA A 194 11.21 -12.93 -9.66
CA ALA A 194 12.02 -13.83 -8.82
C ALA A 194 13.36 -13.19 -8.43
N ASP A 195 14.03 -12.50 -9.36
CA ASP A 195 15.27 -11.79 -9.10
C ASP A 195 15.08 -10.63 -8.11
N ILE A 196 13.96 -9.89 -8.20
CA ILE A 196 13.60 -8.86 -7.22
C ILE A 196 13.49 -9.50 -5.81
N MET A 197 12.73 -10.58 -5.67
CA MET A 197 12.56 -11.26 -4.40
C MET A 197 13.88 -11.80 -3.85
N THR A 198 14.75 -12.33 -4.70
CA THR A 198 16.08 -12.80 -4.30
C THR A 198 16.94 -11.67 -3.77
N LYS A 199 16.95 -10.52 -4.42
CA LYS A 199 17.67 -9.32 -3.94
C LYS A 199 17.16 -8.82 -2.59
N ILE A 200 15.84 -8.87 -2.37
CA ILE A 200 15.22 -8.44 -1.10
C ILE A 200 15.59 -9.40 0.04
N ARG A 201 15.52 -10.72 -0.19
CA ARG A 201 15.79 -11.74 0.84
C ARG A 201 17.28 -11.91 1.16
N GLY A 202 18.18 -11.61 0.23
CA GLY A 202 19.62 -11.73 0.40
C GLY A 202 20.25 -10.63 1.28
N ARG A 203 19.44 -9.84 1.94
CA ARG A 203 19.77 -8.68 2.78
C ARG A 203 19.15 -8.86 4.15
#